data_edb85bf6def5e239742abd78e9b7a8d6
#
_entry.id   edb85bf6def5e239742abd78e9b7a8d6
#
_cell.length_a   1.000
_cell.length_b   1.000
_cell.length_c   1.000
_cell.angle_alpha   90.00
_cell.angle_beta   90.00
_cell.angle_gamma   90.00
#
_symmetry.space_group_name_H-M   'P 1'
#
loop_
_entity.id
_entity.type
_entity.pdbx_description
1 polymer ?
#
loop_
_entity_poly.entity_id
_entity_poly.type
_entity_poly.pdbx_seq_one_letter_code
_entity_poly.pdbx_strand_id
1 'polypeptide(L)'
;MSDKPVRFKCIDVQEAQGLLKNLDTVIIDIRDKASYQAGNIPNSINVSDGNIVDFLNSTDRQVSLLIYCYHGNNSKDAAEYFVKNGFQSVFSLDGGYTEYIQQKTS
;
A
#
# COMPACT_ATOMS: atom_id res chain seq x y z
N MET A 1 13.45 -22.99 -15.49
CA MET A 1 13.46 -21.80 -15.08
C MET A 1 12.32 -21.46 -14.36
N SER A 2 12.41 -21.02 -13.41
CA SER A 2 11.34 -20.78 -12.77
C SER A 2 11.16 -19.42 -12.70
N ASP A 3 10.48 -18.97 -13.44
CA ASP A 3 10.15 -17.69 -13.37
C ASP A 3 9.12 -17.46 -12.41
N LYS A 4 9.44 -17.61 -11.19
CA LYS A 4 8.50 -17.20 -10.21
C LYS A 4 8.39 -15.73 -10.30
N PRO A 5 7.24 -15.15 -10.60
CA PRO A 5 7.10 -13.71 -10.59
C PRO A 5 7.32 -13.20 -9.17
N VAL A 6 7.84 -12.00 -9.07
CA VAL A 6 7.93 -11.31 -7.80
C VAL A 6 6.51 -11.17 -7.27
N ARG A 7 6.31 -11.48 -6.00
CA ARG A 7 5.00 -11.42 -5.40
C ARG A 7 4.98 -10.40 -4.29
N PHE A 8 3.79 -9.90 -4.02
CA PHE A 8 3.63 -9.03 -2.86
C PHE A 8 3.42 -9.89 -1.62
N LYS A 9 3.61 -9.29 -0.46
CA LYS A 9 3.35 -9.95 0.81
C LYS A 9 2.18 -9.30 1.50
N CYS A 10 1.35 -10.10 2.15
CA CYS A 10 0.27 -9.59 3.00
C CYS A 10 0.81 -9.56 4.43
N ILE A 11 0.72 -8.39 5.06
CA ILE A 11 1.18 -8.23 6.44
C ILE A 11 0.08 -7.55 7.24
N ASP A 12 0.02 -7.83 8.55
CA ASP A 12 -0.97 -7.21 9.41
C ASP A 12 -0.46 -5.86 9.94
N VAL A 13 -1.30 -5.17 10.68
CA VAL A 13 -0.97 -3.83 11.19
C VAL A 13 0.26 -3.87 12.10
N GLN A 14 0.39 -4.92 12.91
CA GLN A 14 1.52 -5.01 13.80
C GLN A 14 2.82 -5.21 13.03
N GLU A 15 2.80 -6.08 12.04
CA GLU A 15 3.98 -6.31 11.19
C GLU A 15 4.32 -5.04 10.40
N ALA A 16 3.33 -4.26 10.05
CA ALA A 16 3.54 -3.06 9.25
C ALA A 16 4.20 -1.92 10.02
N GLN A 17 4.26 -2.00 11.36
CA GLN A 17 4.80 -0.88 12.15
C GLN A 17 6.20 -0.47 11.72
N GLY A 18 7.05 -1.44 11.40
CA GLY A 18 8.39 -1.13 10.94
C GLY A 18 8.40 -0.36 9.64
N LEU A 19 7.51 -0.73 8.71
CA LEU A 19 7.39 -0.03 7.44
C LEU A 19 6.79 1.36 7.62
N LEU A 20 5.81 1.50 8.51
CA LEU A 20 5.17 2.78 8.74
C LEU A 20 6.13 3.82 9.33
N LYS A 21 7.15 3.35 10.06
CA LYS A 21 8.13 4.24 10.65
C LYS A 21 9.29 4.54 9.71
N ASN A 22 9.42 3.79 8.62
CA ASN A 22 10.54 3.95 7.72
C ASN A 22 10.17 5.00 6.67
N LEU A 23 10.89 6.10 6.65
CA LEU A 23 10.60 7.21 5.73
C LEU A 23 10.82 6.87 4.27
N ASP A 24 11.55 5.75 4.00
CA ASP A 24 11.75 5.32 2.62
C ASP A 24 10.60 4.46 2.10
N THR A 25 9.67 4.09 2.95
CA THR A 25 8.49 3.34 2.52
C THR A 25 7.44 4.31 1.99
N VAL A 26 6.90 4.01 0.83
CA VAL A 26 5.81 4.80 0.26
C VAL A 26 4.50 4.09 0.63
N ILE A 27 3.62 4.80 1.32
CA ILE A 27 2.34 4.25 1.80
C ILE A 27 1.26 4.71 0.85
N ILE A 28 0.52 3.76 0.29
CA ILE A 28 -0.48 4.04 -0.74
C ILE A 28 -1.87 3.70 -0.24
N ASP A 29 -2.76 4.69 -0.30
CA ASP A 29 -4.17 4.53 0.03
C ASP A 29 -4.93 4.44 -1.28
N ILE A 30 -5.62 3.32 -1.53
CA ILE A 30 -6.38 3.15 -2.76
C ILE A 30 -7.88 3.31 -2.55
N ARG A 31 -8.28 3.86 -1.40
CA ARG A 31 -9.69 4.15 -1.15
C ARG A 31 -10.11 5.38 -1.95
N ASP A 32 -11.39 5.67 -1.96
CA ASP A 32 -11.86 6.87 -2.63
C ASP A 32 -11.34 8.13 -1.95
N LYS A 33 -11.34 9.22 -2.69
CA LYS A 33 -10.74 10.47 -2.22
C LYS A 33 -11.42 10.99 -0.96
N ALA A 34 -12.74 10.88 -0.86
CA ALA A 34 -13.47 11.36 0.30
C ALA A 34 -13.06 10.60 1.57
N SER A 35 -12.91 9.28 1.46
CA SER A 35 -12.47 8.48 2.59
C SER A 35 -11.05 8.83 3.03
N TYR A 36 -10.17 9.04 2.06
CA TYR A 36 -8.81 9.44 2.34
C TYR A 36 -8.77 10.79 3.06
N GLN A 37 -9.56 11.73 2.61
CA GLN A 37 -9.60 13.06 3.22
C GLN A 37 -10.19 13.05 4.62
N ALA A 38 -11.13 12.13 4.87
CA ALA A 38 -11.75 12.02 6.20
C ALA A 38 -10.79 11.41 7.23
N GLY A 39 -9.81 10.63 6.77
CA GLY A 39 -8.81 10.05 7.66
C GLY A 39 -7.93 9.10 6.87
N ASN A 40 -6.64 9.08 7.17
CA ASN A 40 -5.70 8.24 6.44
C ASN A 40 -4.52 7.89 7.34
N ILE A 41 -3.74 6.92 6.90
CA ILE A 41 -2.49 6.62 7.59
C ILE A 41 -1.52 7.76 7.30
N PRO A 42 -0.85 8.30 8.32
CA PRO A 42 0.05 9.44 8.12
C PRO A 42 1.07 9.18 7.01
N ASN A 43 1.30 10.19 6.19
CA ASN A 43 2.23 10.16 5.07
C ASN A 43 1.78 9.29 3.90
N SER A 44 0.53 8.81 3.91
CA SER A 44 0.05 8.02 2.78
C SER A 44 -0.33 8.92 1.61
N ILE A 45 -0.27 8.35 0.42
CA ILE A 45 -0.62 9.03 -0.82
C ILE A 45 -1.86 8.34 -1.37
N ASN A 46 -2.87 9.12 -1.70
CA ASN A 46 -4.09 8.54 -2.29
C ASN A 46 -3.86 8.35 -3.79
N VAL A 47 -3.85 7.11 -4.23
CA VAL A 47 -3.60 6.77 -5.63
C VAL A 47 -4.88 6.19 -6.22
N SER A 48 -5.28 6.71 -7.37
CA SER A 48 -6.47 6.28 -8.08
C SER A 48 -6.17 6.21 -9.56
N ASP A 49 -7.17 5.82 -10.36
CA ASP A 49 -6.99 5.76 -11.80
C ASP A 49 -6.61 7.12 -12.38
N GLY A 50 -6.99 8.19 -11.73
CA GLY A 50 -6.70 9.54 -12.21
C GLY A 50 -5.26 9.96 -12.05
N ASN A 51 -4.50 9.35 -11.12
CA ASN A 51 -3.13 9.76 -10.89
C ASN A 51 -2.13 8.60 -10.87
N ILE A 52 -2.57 7.39 -11.19
CA ILE A 52 -1.68 6.22 -11.11
C ILE A 52 -0.49 6.32 -12.07
N VAL A 53 -0.72 6.88 -13.25
CA VAL A 53 0.34 7.00 -14.25
C VAL A 53 1.41 7.99 -13.77
N ASP A 54 0.97 9.11 -13.21
CA ASP A 54 1.91 10.08 -12.66
C ASP A 54 2.71 9.48 -11.51
N PHE A 55 2.04 8.71 -10.66
CA PHE A 55 2.72 8.04 -9.56
C PHE A 55 3.80 7.09 -10.10
N LEU A 56 3.45 6.28 -11.10
CA LEU A 56 4.40 5.33 -11.67
C LEU A 56 5.60 6.03 -12.31
N ASN A 57 5.34 7.17 -12.97
CA ASN A 57 6.41 7.90 -13.65
C ASN A 57 7.35 8.63 -12.70
N SER A 58 6.90 8.92 -11.48
CA SER A 58 7.68 9.72 -10.55
C SER A 58 8.24 8.93 -9.38
N THR A 59 8.00 7.63 -9.31
CA THR A 59 8.41 6.84 -8.14
C THR A 59 9.46 5.81 -8.51
N ASP A 60 10.56 5.80 -7.74
CA ASP A 60 11.63 4.85 -7.94
C ASP A 60 11.14 3.44 -7.63
N ARG A 61 11.43 2.50 -8.51
CA ARG A 61 11.02 1.09 -8.35
C ARG A 61 11.73 0.40 -7.19
N GLN A 62 12.76 1.01 -6.62
CA GLN A 62 13.50 0.43 -5.50
C GLN A 62 12.83 0.68 -4.14
N VAL A 63 11.86 1.58 -4.09
CA VAL A 63 11.21 1.88 -2.81
C VAL A 63 10.30 0.72 -2.40
N SER A 64 10.06 0.59 -1.11
CA SER A 64 9.07 -0.35 -0.61
C SER A 64 7.70 0.31 -0.66
N LEU A 65 6.69 -0.43 -1.09
CA LEU A 65 5.31 0.07 -1.14
C LEU A 65 4.47 -0.68 -0.11
N LEU A 66 3.71 0.06 0.68
CA LEU A 66 2.70 -0.52 1.57
C LEU A 66 1.35 0.00 1.10
N ILE A 67 0.50 -0.89 0.64
CA ILE A 67 -0.77 -0.52 0.02
C ILE A 67 -1.91 -0.93 0.93
N TYR A 68 -2.86 -0.03 1.15
CA TYR A 68 -4.01 -0.39 1.97
C TYR A 68 -5.32 0.10 1.36
N CYS A 69 -6.38 -0.59 1.71
CA CYS A 69 -7.75 -0.21 1.39
C CYS A 69 -8.55 -0.26 2.69
N TYR A 70 -9.86 -0.44 2.64
CA TYR A 70 -10.65 -0.50 3.88
C TYR A 70 -10.39 -1.78 4.68
N HIS A 71 -10.47 -2.95 4.02
CA HIS A 71 -10.43 -4.24 4.71
C HIS A 71 -9.33 -5.19 4.23
N GLY A 72 -8.49 -4.77 3.30
CA GLY A 72 -7.39 -5.60 2.85
C GLY A 72 -7.66 -6.43 1.61
N ASN A 73 -8.84 -6.31 0.99
CA ASN A 73 -9.15 -7.10 -0.18
C ASN A 73 -8.72 -6.44 -1.49
N ASN A 74 -9.08 -5.18 -1.70
CA ASN A 74 -8.73 -4.47 -2.92
C ASN A 74 -7.24 -4.16 -2.99
N SER A 75 -6.58 -4.01 -1.84
CA SER A 75 -5.16 -3.72 -1.82
C SER A 75 -4.33 -4.87 -2.39
N LYS A 76 -4.86 -6.10 -2.39
CA LYS A 76 -4.14 -7.23 -2.98
C LYS A 76 -4.08 -7.10 -4.50
N ASP A 77 -5.17 -6.67 -5.13
CA ASP A 77 -5.18 -6.47 -6.58
C ASP A 77 -4.25 -5.33 -6.96
N ALA A 78 -4.27 -4.26 -6.18
CA ALA A 78 -3.39 -3.13 -6.42
C ALA A 78 -1.92 -3.53 -6.23
N ALA A 79 -1.63 -4.33 -5.21
CA ALA A 79 -0.27 -4.79 -4.96
C ALA A 79 0.25 -5.59 -6.17
N GLU A 80 -0.59 -6.46 -6.71
CA GLU A 80 -0.21 -7.24 -7.88
C GLU A 80 0.07 -6.33 -9.07
N TYR A 81 -0.72 -5.29 -9.26
CA TYR A 81 -0.52 -4.33 -10.32
C TYR A 81 0.86 -3.65 -10.18
N PHE A 82 1.22 -3.24 -8.98
CA PHE A 82 2.52 -2.60 -8.78
C PHE A 82 3.68 -3.58 -8.99
N VAL A 83 3.53 -4.83 -8.57
CA VAL A 83 4.55 -5.84 -8.84
C VAL A 83 4.75 -5.98 -10.35
N LYS A 84 3.66 -6.02 -11.12
CA LYS A 84 3.75 -6.14 -12.56
C LYS A 84 4.38 -4.90 -13.21
N ASN A 85 4.37 -3.79 -12.52
CA ASN A 85 4.99 -2.56 -13.01
C ASN A 85 6.41 -2.35 -12.49
N GLY A 86 7.01 -3.39 -11.94
CA GLY A 86 8.44 -3.37 -11.65
C GLY A 86 8.85 -3.12 -10.22
N PHE A 87 7.89 -2.89 -9.31
CA PHE A 87 8.24 -2.72 -7.91
C PHE A 87 8.55 -4.07 -7.29
N GLN A 88 9.63 -4.17 -6.54
CA GLN A 88 10.10 -5.44 -6.01
C GLN A 88 9.78 -5.67 -4.55
N SER A 89 9.48 -4.62 -3.80
CA SER A 89 9.13 -4.74 -2.40
C SER A 89 7.74 -4.18 -2.19
N VAL A 90 6.72 -5.03 -2.31
CA VAL A 90 5.33 -4.60 -2.26
C VAL A 90 4.60 -5.37 -1.17
N PHE A 91 3.89 -4.63 -0.33
CA PHE A 91 3.14 -5.19 0.80
C PHE A 91 1.69 -4.74 0.74
N SER A 92 0.78 -5.64 1.05
CA SER A 92 -0.64 -5.31 1.19
C SER A 92 -1.01 -5.42 2.67
N LEU A 93 -1.68 -4.41 3.20
CA LEU A 93 -2.01 -4.36 4.62
C LEU A 93 -3.28 -5.16 4.88
N ASP A 94 -3.15 -6.30 5.55
CA ASP A 94 -4.28 -7.11 5.95
C ASP A 94 -5.12 -6.34 6.98
N GLY A 95 -6.42 -6.45 6.85
CA GLY A 95 -7.34 -5.72 7.70
C GLY A 95 -7.52 -4.26 7.28
N GLY A 96 -6.59 -3.74 6.50
CA GLY A 96 -6.71 -2.40 5.93
C GLY A 96 -6.84 -1.29 6.95
N TYR A 97 -7.43 -0.20 6.52
CA TYR A 97 -7.57 0.99 7.37
C TYR A 97 -8.47 0.71 8.58
N THR A 98 -9.46 -0.16 8.43
CA THR A 98 -10.35 -0.51 9.53
C THR A 98 -9.56 -1.11 10.70
N GLU A 99 -8.69 -2.07 10.42
CA GLU A 99 -7.88 -2.69 11.45
C GLU A 99 -6.84 -1.71 12.01
N TYR A 100 -6.26 -0.89 11.16
CA TYR A 100 -5.28 0.11 11.58
C TYR A 100 -5.89 1.06 12.62
N ILE A 101 -7.11 1.55 12.35
CA ILE A 101 -7.77 2.47 13.26
C ILE A 101 -8.14 1.79 14.57
N GLN A 102 -8.62 0.53 14.51
CA GLN A 102 -8.99 -0.20 15.72
C GLN A 102 -7.78 -0.39 16.64
N GLN A 103 -6.64 -0.74 16.08
CA GLN A 103 -5.45 -0.95 16.91
C GLN A 103 -4.89 0.36 17.44
N LYS A 104 -5.11 1.45 16.72
CA LYS A 104 -4.61 2.73 17.16
C LYS A 104 -5.42 3.31 18.30
N THR A 105 -6.71 2.97 18.38
CA THR A 105 -7.60 3.53 19.40
C THR A 105 -7.75 2.62 20.62
N SER A 106 -7.18 1.46 20.60
CA SER A 106 -7.33 0.52 21.73
C SER A 106 -6.23 0.69 22.76
#